data_ccaba85e61a7a1f4b5c4625902a7932a
#
_entry.id   ccaba85e61a7a1f4b5c4625902a7932a
#
_cell.length_a   1.000
_cell.length_b   1.000
_cell.length_c   1.000
_cell.angle_alpha   90.00
_cell.angle_beta   90.00
_cell.angle_gamma   90.00
#
_symmetry.space_group_name_H-M   'P 1'
#
loop_
_entity.id
_entity.type
_entity.pdbx_description
1 polymer ?
#
loop_
_entity_poly.entity_id
_entity_poly.type
_entity_poly.pdbx_seq_one_letter_code
_entity_poly.pdbx_strand_id
1 'polypeptide(L)'
;LLYLQDLVANDEFEAINGFLAKQSEYEIANLLESFPSPSRKLIWEQVPEEIRGEVLAELEVDTRQPLLENVSSQEISLLTQDLDAQDISEILETVTETVRTSVMATLDEDIRIQVNKLDTYEDWEVGSYMDPDIIQIQDDICLAQVQQWLRADADLLDDQSQELLVVDQSQQLLGLLSLVDLIKYDQNTLVSALIDNAVTINDRLDINDAAAIFRSEDIRFAPVINSHGELVGQLNGEDIMEIIQDDVDSTMRNLAGVSQDEELFAPILTSAKSRSIWLGINLCTALLAAAVIGQFEAVLAKVVALAILMPVVASMGGI
;
A
#
# COMPACT_ATOMS: atom_id res chain seq x y z
N LEU A 1 -20.88 3.53 9.92
CA LEU A 1 -20.39 4.89 10.14
C LEU A 1 -21.33 5.70 11.03
N LEU A 2 -22.62 5.92 10.66
CA LEU A 2 -23.58 6.75 11.44
C LEU A 2 -23.73 6.25 12.88
N TYR A 3 -23.79 4.93 13.10
CA TYR A 3 -23.90 4.35 14.44
C TYR A 3 -22.67 4.66 15.30
N LEU A 4 -21.47 4.54 14.73
CA LEU A 4 -20.23 4.84 15.43
C LEU A 4 -20.10 6.35 15.72
N GLN A 5 -20.59 7.22 14.82
CA GLN A 5 -20.67 8.68 15.07
C GLN A 5 -21.53 9.00 16.29
N ASP A 6 -22.69 8.34 16.44
CA ASP A 6 -23.57 8.53 17.60
C ASP A 6 -22.90 8.04 18.89
N LEU A 7 -22.18 6.90 18.85
CA LEU A 7 -21.45 6.40 20.02
C LEU A 7 -20.31 7.34 20.45
N VAL A 8 -19.54 7.86 19.49
CA VAL A 8 -18.46 8.82 19.75
C VAL A 8 -19.03 10.14 20.32
N ALA A 9 -20.15 10.62 19.77
CA ALA A 9 -20.80 11.84 20.24
C ALA A 9 -21.36 11.73 21.67
N ASN A 10 -21.66 10.52 22.14
CA ASN A 10 -22.19 10.23 23.47
C ASN A 10 -21.14 9.70 24.45
N ASP A 11 -19.86 9.61 24.06
CA ASP A 11 -18.75 9.03 24.85
C ASP A 11 -19.01 7.60 25.33
N GLU A 12 -19.69 6.77 24.49
CA GLU A 12 -20.04 5.37 24.81
C GLU A 12 -18.87 4.41 24.49
N PHE A 13 -17.73 4.53 25.18
CA PHE A 13 -16.48 3.81 24.88
C PHE A 13 -16.60 2.29 24.92
N GLU A 14 -17.33 1.71 25.89
CA GLU A 14 -17.54 0.24 25.93
C GLU A 14 -18.32 -0.26 24.71
N ALA A 15 -19.27 0.52 24.21
CA ALA A 15 -20.02 0.18 23.01
C ALA A 15 -19.16 0.30 21.74
N ILE A 16 -18.26 1.30 21.68
CA ILE A 16 -17.28 1.47 20.61
C ILE A 16 -16.35 0.25 20.57
N ASN A 17 -15.72 -0.11 21.68
CA ASN A 17 -14.84 -1.29 21.76
C ASN A 17 -15.59 -2.57 21.34
N GLY A 18 -16.79 -2.81 21.87
CA GLY A 18 -17.61 -3.96 21.52
C GLY A 18 -18.13 -3.98 20.07
N PHE A 19 -18.12 -2.84 19.40
CA PHE A 19 -18.38 -2.73 17.97
C PHE A 19 -17.13 -3.06 17.16
N LEU A 20 -15.99 -2.45 17.50
CA LEU A 20 -14.71 -2.66 16.80
C LEU A 20 -14.22 -4.11 16.90
N ALA A 21 -14.38 -4.76 18.04
CA ALA A 21 -14.01 -6.16 18.24
C ALA A 21 -14.74 -7.19 17.31
N LYS A 22 -15.66 -6.72 16.47
CA LYS A 22 -16.40 -7.54 15.49
C LYS A 22 -16.04 -7.21 14.04
N GLN A 23 -15.21 -6.23 13.85
CA GLN A 23 -14.75 -5.79 12.53
C GLN A 23 -13.38 -6.40 12.26
N SER A 24 -13.01 -6.53 10.99
CA SER A 24 -11.64 -6.85 10.61
C SER A 24 -10.72 -5.63 10.77
N GLU A 25 -9.42 -5.86 10.75
CA GLU A 25 -8.36 -4.86 10.82
C GLU A 25 -8.56 -3.79 9.73
N TYR A 26 -8.76 -4.23 8.49
CA TYR A 26 -9.07 -3.38 7.33
C TYR A 26 -10.35 -2.55 7.51
N GLU A 27 -11.44 -3.15 8.04
CA GLU A 27 -12.68 -2.41 8.30
C GLU A 27 -12.49 -1.33 9.37
N ILE A 28 -11.66 -1.60 10.40
CA ILE A 28 -11.33 -0.64 11.45
C ILE A 28 -10.47 0.49 10.90
N ALA A 29 -9.47 0.19 10.07
CA ALA A 29 -8.63 1.18 9.41
C ALA A 29 -9.49 2.14 8.57
N ASN A 30 -10.32 1.64 7.68
CA ASN A 30 -11.26 2.43 6.88
C ASN A 30 -12.21 3.30 7.73
N LEU A 31 -12.65 2.76 8.88
CA LEU A 31 -13.47 3.55 9.82
C LEU A 31 -12.65 4.71 10.40
N LEU A 32 -11.42 4.46 10.86
CA LEU A 32 -10.54 5.49 11.42
C LEU A 32 -10.26 6.61 10.40
N GLU A 33 -10.02 6.27 9.16
CA GLU A 33 -9.81 7.22 8.05
C GLU A 33 -11.04 8.08 7.76
N SER A 34 -12.22 7.50 7.96
CA SER A 34 -13.49 8.19 7.76
C SER A 34 -13.84 9.21 8.87
N PHE A 35 -13.03 9.32 9.94
CA PHE A 35 -13.30 10.22 11.07
C PHE A 35 -12.28 11.36 11.16
N PRO A 36 -12.72 12.56 11.59
CA PRO A 36 -11.80 13.68 11.83
C PRO A 36 -10.83 13.37 12.98
N SER A 37 -9.63 13.94 12.92
CA SER A 37 -8.51 13.67 13.84
C SER A 37 -8.87 13.59 15.34
N PRO A 38 -9.71 14.48 15.92
CA PRO A 38 -10.08 14.37 17.34
C PRO A 38 -10.89 13.10 17.66
N SER A 39 -11.85 12.75 16.80
CA SER A 39 -12.69 11.56 16.97
C SER A 39 -11.90 10.28 16.66
N ARG A 40 -10.99 10.33 15.68
CA ARG A 40 -10.09 9.24 15.32
C ARG A 40 -9.26 8.76 16.51
N LYS A 41 -8.65 9.70 17.28
CA LYS A 41 -7.88 9.35 18.48
C LYS A 41 -8.74 8.65 19.53
N LEU A 42 -9.96 9.12 19.76
CA LEU A 42 -10.88 8.47 20.70
C LEU A 42 -11.25 7.05 20.28
N ILE A 43 -11.48 6.83 18.97
CA ILE A 43 -11.79 5.51 18.43
C ILE A 43 -10.55 4.61 18.52
N TRP A 44 -9.37 5.12 18.16
CA TRP A 44 -8.10 4.42 18.24
C TRP A 44 -7.82 3.86 19.64
N GLU A 45 -8.06 4.64 20.67
CA GLU A 45 -7.90 4.20 22.06
C GLU A 45 -8.82 3.03 22.44
N GLN A 46 -9.90 2.80 21.69
CA GLN A 46 -10.86 1.71 21.89
C GLN A 46 -10.59 0.48 21.01
N VAL A 47 -9.63 0.53 20.09
CA VAL A 47 -9.22 -0.64 19.30
C VAL A 47 -8.65 -1.70 20.24
N PRO A 48 -9.05 -2.99 20.14
CA PRO A 48 -8.48 -4.06 20.94
C PRO A 48 -6.94 -4.13 20.81
N GLU A 49 -6.25 -4.32 21.93
CA GLU A 49 -4.78 -4.27 21.94
C GLU A 49 -4.15 -5.35 21.06
N GLU A 50 -4.83 -6.50 20.94
CA GLU A 50 -4.36 -7.68 20.20
C GLU A 50 -4.26 -7.44 18.69
N ILE A 51 -5.12 -6.59 18.12
CA ILE A 51 -5.17 -6.32 16.67
C ILE A 51 -4.69 -4.91 16.33
N ARG A 52 -4.23 -4.15 17.31
CA ARG A 52 -3.89 -2.74 17.13
C ARG A 52 -2.69 -2.54 16.19
N GLY A 53 -1.76 -3.48 16.18
CA GLY A 53 -0.63 -3.50 15.27
C GLY A 53 -1.08 -3.66 13.81
N GLU A 54 -1.89 -4.67 13.54
CA GLU A 54 -2.46 -4.98 12.22
C GLU A 54 -3.31 -3.81 11.69
N VAL A 55 -4.19 -3.24 12.54
CA VAL A 55 -4.94 -2.03 12.16
C VAL A 55 -4.02 -0.85 11.81
N LEU A 56 -2.87 -0.74 12.49
CA LEU A 56 -1.92 0.34 12.23
C LEU A 56 -1.21 0.14 10.88
N ALA A 57 -0.92 -1.09 10.49
CA ALA A 57 -0.35 -1.44 9.19
C ALA A 57 -1.30 -1.07 8.04
N GLU A 58 -2.59 -1.35 8.21
CA GLU A 58 -3.64 -1.05 7.23
C GLU A 58 -3.99 0.45 7.06
N LEU A 59 -3.48 1.32 7.94
CA LEU A 59 -3.77 2.76 7.87
C LEU A 59 -2.87 3.48 6.85
N GLU A 60 -3.45 4.37 6.05
CA GLU A 60 -2.67 5.30 5.23
C GLU A 60 -1.70 6.14 6.08
N VAL A 61 -0.56 6.50 5.51
CA VAL A 61 0.53 7.27 6.15
C VAL A 61 0.02 8.53 6.86
N ASP A 62 -0.85 9.30 6.20
CA ASP A 62 -1.44 10.55 6.72
C ASP A 62 -2.33 10.34 7.96
N THR A 63 -2.91 9.14 8.09
CA THR A 63 -3.72 8.76 9.25
C THR A 63 -2.86 8.14 10.35
N ARG A 64 -1.87 7.32 9.98
CA ARG A 64 -0.94 6.61 10.86
C ARG A 64 -0.03 7.58 11.63
N GLN A 65 0.61 8.51 10.92
CA GLN A 65 1.60 9.42 11.51
C GLN A 65 1.07 10.23 12.72
N PRO A 66 -0.13 10.89 12.67
CA PRO A 66 -0.66 11.62 13.83
C PRO A 66 -1.02 10.73 15.02
N LEU A 67 -1.29 9.44 14.81
CA LEU A 67 -1.55 8.49 15.89
C LEU A 67 -0.26 8.11 16.62
N LEU A 68 0.87 8.09 15.92
CA LEU A 68 2.18 7.71 16.44
C LEU A 68 3.01 8.88 16.99
N GLU A 69 2.64 10.14 16.76
CA GLU A 69 3.41 11.34 17.14
C GLU A 69 3.88 11.38 18.60
N ASN A 70 3.12 10.82 19.54
CA ASN A 70 3.41 10.87 20.97
C ASN A 70 3.53 9.47 21.60
N VAL A 71 3.62 8.42 20.79
CA VAL A 71 3.73 7.05 21.24
C VAL A 71 5.20 6.76 21.56
N SER A 72 5.45 6.07 22.68
CA SER A 72 6.82 5.72 23.07
C SER A 72 7.38 4.59 22.19
N SER A 73 8.71 4.53 22.04
CA SER A 73 9.36 3.43 21.30
C SER A 73 9.03 2.05 21.88
N GLN A 74 8.75 1.96 23.18
CA GLN A 74 8.32 0.70 23.82
C GLN A 74 6.93 0.28 23.40
N GLU A 75 5.99 1.23 23.29
CA GLU A 75 4.64 0.94 22.79
C GLU A 75 4.65 0.55 21.32
N ILE A 76 5.46 1.25 20.49
CA ILE A 76 5.60 0.87 19.08
C ILE A 76 6.22 -0.52 18.93
N SER A 77 7.23 -0.87 19.75
CA SER A 77 7.79 -2.22 19.74
C SER A 77 6.78 -3.30 20.13
N LEU A 78 5.79 -2.99 20.97
CA LEU A 78 4.70 -3.91 21.29
C LEU A 78 3.70 -4.02 20.14
N LEU A 79 3.40 -2.91 19.46
CA LEU A 79 2.49 -2.89 18.32
C LEU A 79 3.06 -3.64 17.09
N THR A 80 4.38 -3.70 16.96
CA THR A 80 5.07 -4.34 15.84
C THR A 80 5.53 -5.78 16.13
N GLN A 81 5.21 -6.34 17.30
CA GLN A 81 5.78 -7.61 17.75
C GLN A 81 5.33 -8.81 16.91
N ASP A 82 4.07 -8.81 16.46
CA ASP A 82 3.45 -9.92 15.73
C ASP A 82 3.24 -9.59 14.23
N LEU A 83 3.80 -8.46 13.76
CA LEU A 83 3.72 -8.03 12.37
C LEU A 83 4.87 -8.61 11.53
N ASP A 84 4.65 -8.73 10.23
CA ASP A 84 5.69 -9.10 9.29
C ASP A 84 6.67 -7.94 9.01
N ALA A 85 7.71 -8.23 8.22
CA ALA A 85 8.77 -7.25 7.97
C ALA A 85 8.32 -6.09 7.09
N GLN A 86 7.34 -6.29 6.20
CA GLN A 86 6.79 -5.26 5.33
C GLN A 86 5.99 -4.26 6.15
N ASP A 87 5.02 -4.73 6.94
CA ASP A 87 4.22 -3.92 7.84
C ASP A 87 5.08 -3.10 8.82
N ILE A 88 6.10 -3.75 9.39
CA ILE A 88 7.05 -3.09 10.28
C ILE A 88 7.80 -1.97 9.54
N SER A 89 8.28 -2.22 8.31
CA SER A 89 8.99 -1.24 7.51
C SER A 89 8.10 -0.01 7.26
N GLU A 90 6.87 -0.22 6.82
CA GLU A 90 5.90 0.85 6.56
C GLU A 90 5.55 1.68 7.80
N ILE A 91 5.37 1.02 8.96
CA ILE A 91 5.15 1.74 10.22
C ILE A 91 6.38 2.56 10.60
N LEU A 92 7.58 2.00 10.43
CA LEU A 92 8.83 2.67 10.77
C LEU A 92 9.18 3.85 9.87
N GLU A 93 8.63 3.96 8.68
CA GLU A 93 8.75 5.13 7.82
C GLU A 93 8.03 6.36 8.38
N THR A 94 6.97 6.15 9.16
CA THR A 94 6.14 7.22 9.71
C THR A 94 6.65 7.78 11.04
N VAL A 95 7.67 7.15 11.65
CA VAL A 95 8.22 7.57 12.95
C VAL A 95 9.57 8.28 12.81
N THR A 96 10.00 8.93 13.90
CA THR A 96 11.31 9.61 13.91
C THR A 96 12.46 8.59 13.93
N GLU A 97 13.61 8.95 13.35
CA GLU A 97 14.82 8.11 13.29
C GLU A 97 15.27 7.56 14.67
N THR A 98 15.05 8.36 15.73
CA THR A 98 15.37 7.91 17.10
C THR A 98 14.45 6.78 17.55
N VAL A 99 13.19 6.85 17.23
CA VAL A 99 12.19 5.81 17.54
C VAL A 99 12.46 4.58 16.69
N ARG A 100 12.67 4.76 15.38
CA ARG A 100 13.03 3.71 14.43
C ARG A 100 14.22 2.89 14.94
N THR A 101 15.34 3.55 15.27
CA THR A 101 16.54 2.89 15.81
C THR A 101 16.23 2.09 17.09
N SER A 102 15.38 2.63 17.96
CA SER A 102 15.02 1.96 19.22
C SER A 102 14.15 0.72 18.97
N VAL A 103 13.18 0.79 18.07
CA VAL A 103 12.30 -0.35 17.70
C VAL A 103 13.11 -1.43 16.99
N MET A 104 13.94 -1.06 15.99
CA MET A 104 14.82 -1.99 15.28
C MET A 104 15.76 -2.77 16.22
N ALA A 105 16.16 -2.18 17.34
CA ALA A 105 16.99 -2.87 18.34
C ALA A 105 16.22 -3.92 19.15
N THR A 106 14.89 -3.91 19.15
CA THR A 106 14.02 -4.86 19.87
C THR A 106 13.53 -6.01 18.98
N LEU A 107 13.60 -5.85 17.66
CA LEU A 107 13.19 -6.87 16.70
C LEU A 107 14.11 -8.10 16.74
N ASP A 108 13.54 -9.26 16.45
CA ASP A 108 14.30 -10.48 16.22
C ASP A 108 15.28 -10.31 15.04
N GLU A 109 16.38 -11.07 15.08
CA GLU A 109 17.47 -10.94 14.10
C GLU A 109 16.99 -11.12 12.66
N ASP A 110 16.13 -12.12 12.43
CA ASP A 110 15.62 -12.48 11.10
C ASP A 110 14.72 -11.37 10.54
N ILE A 111 13.78 -10.88 11.33
CA ILE A 111 12.89 -9.77 10.95
C ILE A 111 13.70 -8.49 10.70
N ARG A 112 14.67 -8.20 11.58
CA ARG A 112 15.53 -7.02 11.41
C ARG A 112 16.34 -7.06 10.10
N ILE A 113 16.79 -8.24 9.68
CA ILE A 113 17.49 -8.42 8.40
C ILE A 113 16.54 -8.15 7.24
N GLN A 114 15.32 -8.63 7.31
CA GLN A 114 14.29 -8.43 6.28
C GLN A 114 13.92 -6.96 6.15
N VAL A 115 13.59 -6.26 7.26
CA VAL A 115 13.30 -4.81 7.27
C VAL A 115 14.47 -4.01 6.69
N ASN A 116 15.71 -4.28 7.11
CA ASN A 116 16.87 -3.59 6.55
C ASN A 116 17.06 -3.85 5.05
N LYS A 117 16.62 -4.99 4.55
CA LYS A 117 16.67 -5.33 3.12
C LYS A 117 15.63 -4.50 2.35
N LEU A 118 14.41 -4.40 2.85
CA LEU A 118 13.37 -3.56 2.25
C LEU A 118 13.81 -2.10 2.15
N ASP A 119 14.42 -1.56 3.19
CA ASP A 119 14.98 -0.19 3.23
C ASP A 119 16.07 0.11 2.17
N THR A 120 16.58 -0.88 1.47
CA THR A 120 17.59 -0.67 0.40
C THR A 120 16.98 -0.31 -0.94
N TYR A 121 15.67 -0.42 -1.07
CA TYR A 121 14.93 -0.10 -2.28
C TYR A 121 14.39 1.31 -2.23
N GLU A 122 14.19 1.89 -3.40
CA GLU A 122 13.51 3.18 -3.54
C GLU A 122 11.98 2.95 -3.50
N ASP A 123 11.19 3.91 -3.03
CA ASP A 123 9.74 3.80 -2.84
C ASP A 123 8.94 3.40 -4.09
N TRP A 124 9.51 3.54 -5.28
CA TRP A 124 8.91 3.15 -6.55
C TRP A 124 9.39 1.80 -7.09
N GLU A 125 10.37 1.15 -6.45
CA GLU A 125 10.90 -0.16 -6.85
C GLU A 125 10.04 -1.30 -6.27
N VAL A 126 9.86 -2.37 -7.03
CA VAL A 126 9.17 -3.61 -6.61
C VAL A 126 9.69 -4.13 -5.27
N GLY A 127 10.99 -3.98 -5.02
CA GLY A 127 11.62 -4.47 -3.81
C GLY A 127 11.12 -3.82 -2.52
N SER A 128 10.49 -2.61 -2.58
CA SER A 128 9.88 -1.96 -1.41
C SER A 128 8.49 -2.50 -1.09
N TYR A 129 7.83 -3.13 -2.06
CA TYR A 129 6.47 -3.68 -1.95
C TYR A 129 6.42 -5.21 -1.85
N MET A 130 7.57 -5.88 -2.01
CA MET A 130 7.62 -7.34 -1.98
C MET A 130 7.55 -7.87 -0.55
N ASP A 131 6.85 -8.98 -0.39
CA ASP A 131 6.95 -9.81 0.81
C ASP A 131 8.27 -10.59 0.78
N PRO A 132 9.19 -10.35 1.74
CA PRO A 132 10.45 -11.09 1.84
C PRO A 132 10.30 -12.44 2.54
N ASP A 133 9.17 -12.73 3.20
CA ASP A 133 8.88 -13.99 3.89
C ASP A 133 8.28 -15.00 2.92
N ILE A 134 9.15 -15.67 2.18
CA ILE A 134 8.80 -16.56 1.08
C ILE A 134 8.92 -18.03 1.45
N ILE A 135 7.92 -18.81 1.08
CA ILE A 135 7.92 -20.26 1.19
C ILE A 135 8.65 -20.86 0.01
N GLN A 136 9.88 -21.33 0.23
CA GLN A 136 10.72 -21.91 -0.82
C GLN A 136 11.12 -23.34 -0.49
N ILE A 137 11.23 -24.17 -1.53
CA ILE A 137 11.69 -25.56 -1.46
C ILE A 137 12.84 -25.82 -2.40
N GLN A 138 13.68 -26.82 -2.05
CA GLN A 138 14.80 -27.25 -2.89
C GLN A 138 14.32 -28.21 -3.97
N ASP A 139 14.96 -28.18 -5.14
CA ASP A 139 14.62 -28.99 -6.31
C ASP A 139 15.01 -30.48 -6.17
N ASP A 140 15.97 -30.78 -5.29
CA ASP A 140 16.56 -32.12 -5.08
C ASP A 140 15.82 -33.01 -4.07
N ILE A 141 14.72 -32.51 -3.47
CA ILE A 141 13.87 -33.26 -2.53
C ILE A 141 12.70 -33.95 -3.23
N CYS A 142 12.12 -34.98 -2.59
CA CYS A 142 10.93 -35.65 -3.09
C CYS A 142 9.63 -35.09 -2.51
N LEU A 143 8.50 -35.32 -3.19
CA LEU A 143 7.19 -34.84 -2.77
C LEU A 143 6.79 -35.28 -1.35
N ALA A 144 7.24 -36.47 -0.90
CA ALA A 144 6.99 -36.92 0.47
C ALA A 144 7.62 -35.98 1.51
N GLN A 145 8.82 -35.48 1.25
CA GLN A 145 9.51 -34.55 2.15
C GLN A 145 8.81 -33.20 2.18
N VAL A 146 8.37 -32.69 1.04
CA VAL A 146 7.56 -31.44 0.94
C VAL A 146 6.28 -31.60 1.75
N GLN A 147 5.52 -32.70 1.55
CA GLN A 147 4.29 -32.96 2.31
C GLN A 147 4.52 -33.09 3.81
N GLN A 148 5.63 -33.70 4.20
CA GLN A 148 5.98 -33.84 5.62
C GLN A 148 6.29 -32.47 6.24
N TRP A 149 7.02 -31.64 5.53
CA TRP A 149 7.36 -30.29 5.97
C TRP A 149 6.13 -29.39 6.11
N LEU A 150 5.26 -29.34 5.09
CA LEU A 150 4.01 -28.57 5.13
C LEU A 150 3.03 -29.04 6.23
N ARG A 151 3.06 -30.32 6.60
CA ARG A 151 2.23 -30.83 7.71
C ARG A 151 2.82 -30.56 9.09
N ALA A 152 4.12 -30.35 9.18
CA ALA A 152 4.80 -30.03 10.43
C ALA A 152 4.50 -28.60 10.88
N ASP A 153 4.27 -27.72 9.93
CA ASP A 153 3.90 -26.32 10.14
C ASP A 153 2.72 -25.97 9.22
N ALA A 154 1.52 -26.07 9.77
CA ALA A 154 0.30 -25.85 8.99
C ALA A 154 0.02 -24.36 8.71
N ASP A 155 0.64 -23.47 9.48
CA ASP A 155 0.46 -22.03 9.38
C ASP A 155 1.35 -21.43 8.25
N LEU A 156 2.24 -22.24 7.65
CA LEU A 156 3.03 -21.82 6.47
C LEU A 156 2.19 -21.52 5.24
N LEU A 157 1.02 -22.12 5.10
CA LEU A 157 0.16 -21.94 3.94
C LEU A 157 -1.11 -21.20 4.37
N ASP A 158 -1.40 -20.14 3.67
CA ASP A 158 -2.69 -19.49 3.72
C ASP A 158 -3.73 -20.20 2.82
N ASP A 159 -4.99 -19.79 2.92
CA ASP A 159 -6.08 -20.34 2.10
C ASP A 159 -5.94 -20.03 0.59
N GLN A 160 -5.05 -19.11 0.22
CA GLN A 160 -4.81 -18.66 -1.17
C GLN A 160 -3.58 -19.31 -1.78
N SER A 161 -2.69 -19.89 -0.97
CA SER A 161 -1.47 -20.56 -1.43
C SER A 161 -1.79 -21.72 -2.36
N GLN A 162 -1.34 -21.67 -3.60
CA GLN A 162 -1.57 -22.70 -4.61
C GLN A 162 -0.27 -23.30 -5.15
N GLU A 163 0.85 -22.61 -4.99
CA GLU A 163 2.14 -22.92 -5.59
C GLU A 163 3.27 -22.65 -4.59
N LEU A 164 4.34 -23.42 -4.70
CA LEU A 164 5.56 -23.28 -3.90
C LEU A 164 6.70 -22.83 -4.79
N LEU A 165 7.53 -21.92 -4.31
CA LEU A 165 8.72 -21.46 -5.00
C LEU A 165 9.83 -22.51 -4.94
N VAL A 166 10.39 -22.88 -6.09
CA VAL A 166 11.45 -23.88 -6.17
C VAL A 166 12.78 -23.21 -6.49
N VAL A 167 13.77 -23.43 -5.64
CA VAL A 167 15.13 -22.87 -5.79
C VAL A 167 16.17 -23.98 -5.85
N ASP A 168 17.34 -23.66 -6.43
CA ASP A 168 18.52 -24.50 -6.34
C ASP A 168 19.32 -24.23 -5.05
N GLN A 169 20.43 -24.98 -4.88
CA GLN A 169 21.33 -24.81 -3.72
C GLN A 169 22.02 -23.43 -3.67
N SER A 170 21.97 -22.66 -4.74
CA SER A 170 22.52 -21.31 -4.87
C SER A 170 21.44 -20.23 -4.67
N GLN A 171 20.24 -20.60 -4.21
CA GLN A 171 19.06 -19.72 -4.06
C GLN A 171 18.56 -19.12 -5.39
N GLN A 172 18.94 -19.68 -6.53
CA GLN A 172 18.39 -19.27 -7.81
C GLN A 172 17.01 -19.87 -8.04
N LEU A 173 16.07 -19.05 -8.45
CA LEU A 173 14.73 -19.50 -8.76
C LEU A 173 14.73 -20.42 -9.99
N LEU A 174 14.19 -21.62 -9.82
CA LEU A 174 14.01 -22.58 -10.91
C LEU A 174 12.58 -22.55 -11.48
N GLY A 175 11.58 -22.20 -10.67
CA GLY A 175 10.19 -22.12 -11.05
C GLY A 175 9.25 -22.41 -9.89
N LEU A 176 8.06 -22.94 -10.20
CA LEU A 176 6.97 -23.18 -9.26
C LEU A 176 6.62 -24.66 -9.19
N LEU A 177 6.19 -25.12 -8.02
CA LEU A 177 5.56 -26.42 -7.81
C LEU A 177 4.12 -26.22 -7.36
N SER A 178 3.15 -26.72 -8.13
CA SER A 178 1.75 -26.67 -7.74
C SER A 178 1.45 -27.58 -6.53
N LEU A 179 0.72 -27.08 -5.52
CA LEU A 179 0.26 -27.88 -4.40
C LEU A 179 -0.63 -29.06 -4.83
N VAL A 180 -1.31 -28.93 -5.98
CA VAL A 180 -2.11 -30.02 -6.57
C VAL A 180 -1.22 -31.18 -6.99
N ASP A 181 0.03 -30.94 -7.39
CA ASP A 181 0.95 -32.00 -7.82
C ASP A 181 1.43 -32.88 -6.67
N LEU A 182 1.42 -32.38 -5.44
CA LEU A 182 1.64 -33.18 -4.23
C LEU A 182 0.59 -34.30 -4.06
N ILE A 183 -0.58 -34.14 -4.68
CA ILE A 183 -1.69 -35.12 -4.61
C ILE A 183 -1.70 -35.98 -5.88
N LYS A 184 -1.34 -35.42 -7.02
CA LYS A 184 -1.41 -36.07 -8.34
C LYS A 184 -0.32 -37.10 -8.60
N TYR A 185 0.90 -36.83 -8.11
CA TYR A 185 2.08 -37.62 -8.43
C TYR A 185 2.52 -38.50 -7.25
N ASP A 186 3.34 -39.52 -7.55
CA ASP A 186 3.90 -40.44 -6.55
C ASP A 186 4.81 -39.66 -5.57
N GLN A 187 4.75 -40.04 -4.31
CA GLN A 187 5.50 -39.39 -3.23
C GLN A 187 7.02 -39.44 -3.39
N ASN A 188 7.54 -40.40 -4.16
CA ASN A 188 8.97 -40.50 -4.46
C ASN A 188 9.41 -39.67 -5.67
N THR A 189 8.49 -38.97 -6.34
CA THR A 189 8.82 -38.08 -7.44
C THR A 189 9.63 -36.91 -6.91
N LEU A 190 10.73 -36.56 -7.61
CA LEU A 190 11.53 -35.38 -7.27
C LEU A 190 10.82 -34.10 -7.70
N VAL A 191 10.97 -33.05 -6.91
CA VAL A 191 10.46 -31.71 -7.21
C VAL A 191 10.96 -31.23 -8.58
N SER A 192 12.24 -31.42 -8.89
CA SER A 192 12.85 -31.05 -10.17
C SER A 192 12.18 -31.62 -11.43
N ALA A 193 11.39 -32.68 -11.30
CA ALA A 193 10.65 -33.28 -12.43
C ALA A 193 9.30 -32.61 -12.71
N LEU A 194 8.83 -31.74 -11.83
CA LEU A 194 7.49 -31.15 -11.84
C LEU A 194 7.49 -29.61 -11.79
N ILE A 195 8.64 -29.00 -12.03
CA ILE A 195 8.79 -27.54 -11.99
C ILE A 195 8.10 -26.91 -13.20
N ASP A 196 7.16 -26.02 -12.94
CA ASP A 196 6.54 -25.15 -13.93
C ASP A 196 7.28 -23.80 -14.02
N ASN A 197 7.20 -23.16 -15.20
CA ASN A 197 7.82 -21.85 -15.39
C ASN A 197 7.06 -20.78 -14.60
N ALA A 198 7.82 -19.91 -13.91
CA ALA A 198 7.31 -18.73 -13.26
C ALA A 198 7.46 -17.48 -14.13
N VAL A 199 6.49 -16.58 -14.08
CA VAL A 199 6.68 -15.19 -14.51
C VAL A 199 7.40 -14.48 -13.36
N THR A 200 8.63 -14.05 -13.59
CA THR A 200 9.47 -13.40 -12.57
C THR A 200 9.49 -11.89 -12.75
N ILE A 201 9.62 -11.17 -11.66
CA ILE A 201 9.76 -9.71 -11.65
C ILE A 201 11.12 -9.35 -11.05
N ASN A 202 11.77 -8.34 -11.61
CA ASN A 202 13.03 -7.85 -11.04
C ASN A 202 12.78 -6.93 -9.87
N ASP A 203 13.56 -7.06 -8.80
CA ASP A 203 13.46 -6.27 -7.56
C ASP A 203 13.61 -4.75 -7.75
N ARG A 204 14.28 -4.32 -8.82
CA ARG A 204 14.51 -2.90 -9.18
C ARG A 204 13.57 -2.38 -10.28
N LEU A 205 12.58 -3.17 -10.67
CA LEU A 205 11.58 -2.72 -11.65
C LEU A 205 10.67 -1.68 -11.00
N ASP A 206 10.18 -0.74 -11.80
CA ASP A 206 9.14 0.20 -11.38
C ASP A 206 7.83 -0.58 -11.07
N ILE A 207 7.21 -0.27 -9.94
CA ILE A 207 6.00 -0.97 -9.48
C ILE A 207 4.84 -0.85 -10.47
N ASN A 208 4.71 0.26 -11.19
CA ASN A 208 3.69 0.43 -12.23
C ASN A 208 3.93 -0.47 -13.44
N ASP A 209 5.21 -0.71 -13.79
CA ASP A 209 5.57 -1.65 -14.84
C ASP A 209 5.28 -3.10 -14.38
N ALA A 210 5.53 -3.43 -13.11
CA ALA A 210 5.14 -4.70 -12.52
C ALA A 210 3.62 -4.90 -12.57
N ALA A 211 2.84 -3.90 -12.21
CA ALA A 211 1.38 -3.90 -12.30
C ALA A 211 0.88 -4.17 -13.73
N ALA A 212 1.57 -3.64 -14.75
CA ALA A 212 1.26 -3.93 -16.15
C ALA A 212 1.54 -5.39 -16.52
N ILE A 213 2.61 -6.01 -15.96
CA ILE A 213 2.92 -7.44 -16.15
C ILE A 213 1.82 -8.30 -15.50
N PHE A 214 1.45 -8.05 -14.25
CA PHE A 214 0.37 -8.78 -13.56
C PHE A 214 -0.92 -8.78 -14.39
N ARG A 215 -1.29 -7.63 -14.94
CA ARG A 215 -2.49 -7.49 -15.77
C ARG A 215 -2.38 -8.19 -17.11
N SER A 216 -1.21 -8.16 -17.76
CA SER A 216 -1.03 -8.77 -19.09
C SER A 216 -0.92 -10.28 -19.05
N GLU A 217 -0.30 -10.83 -17.99
CA GLU A 217 -0.06 -12.26 -17.80
C GLU A 217 -1.17 -12.95 -16.97
N ASP A 218 -2.13 -12.17 -16.40
CA ASP A 218 -3.23 -12.65 -15.57
C ASP A 218 -2.75 -13.51 -14.38
N ILE A 219 -1.66 -13.08 -13.74
CA ILE A 219 -1.03 -13.77 -12.60
C ILE A 219 -1.52 -13.21 -11.27
N ARG A 220 -1.54 -14.05 -10.24
CA ARG A 220 -1.98 -13.70 -8.89
C ARG A 220 -0.83 -13.31 -7.98
N PHE A 221 0.33 -13.90 -8.19
CA PHE A 221 1.57 -13.56 -7.51
C PHE A 221 2.74 -13.74 -8.48
N ALA A 222 3.85 -13.12 -8.18
CA ALA A 222 5.09 -13.27 -8.94
C ALA A 222 6.29 -13.37 -8.00
N PRO A 223 7.18 -14.35 -8.18
CA PRO A 223 8.46 -14.35 -7.49
C PRO A 223 9.31 -13.16 -7.94
N VAL A 224 9.89 -12.48 -6.96
CA VAL A 224 10.82 -11.35 -7.18
C VAL A 224 12.24 -11.86 -7.14
N ILE A 225 13.01 -11.55 -8.18
CA ILE A 225 14.41 -11.94 -8.31
C ILE A 225 15.32 -10.72 -8.44
N ASN A 226 16.52 -10.83 -7.88
CA ASN A 226 17.54 -9.82 -8.07
C ASN A 226 18.24 -9.95 -9.45
N SER A 227 19.19 -9.05 -9.73
CA SER A 227 19.97 -9.05 -10.96
C SER A 227 20.83 -10.31 -11.18
N HIS A 228 21.01 -11.17 -10.17
CA HIS A 228 21.74 -12.42 -10.24
C HIS A 228 20.82 -13.64 -10.43
N GLY A 229 19.50 -13.44 -10.45
CA GLY A 229 18.51 -14.50 -10.55
C GLY A 229 18.19 -15.20 -9.23
N GLU A 230 18.68 -14.65 -8.10
CA GLU A 230 18.37 -15.15 -6.77
C GLU A 230 16.99 -14.67 -6.34
N LEU A 231 16.22 -15.57 -5.74
CA LEU A 231 14.91 -15.27 -5.18
C LEU A 231 15.07 -14.36 -3.95
N VAL A 232 14.39 -13.21 -3.97
CA VAL A 232 14.51 -12.20 -2.91
C VAL A 232 13.18 -11.92 -2.18
N GLY A 233 12.06 -12.25 -2.80
CA GLY A 233 10.72 -12.04 -2.25
C GLY A 233 9.65 -12.52 -3.21
N GLN A 234 8.43 -12.22 -2.89
CA GLN A 234 7.28 -12.37 -3.79
C GLN A 234 6.46 -11.09 -3.79
N LEU A 235 5.68 -10.88 -4.85
CA LEU A 235 4.75 -9.77 -4.99
C LEU A 235 3.37 -10.34 -5.23
N ASN A 236 2.39 -9.95 -4.43
CA ASN A 236 1.04 -10.44 -4.52
C ASN A 236 0.17 -9.53 -5.39
N GLY A 237 -0.83 -10.11 -6.04
CA GLY A 237 -1.76 -9.34 -6.87
C GLY A 237 -2.66 -8.39 -6.09
N GLU A 238 -2.86 -8.65 -4.81
CA GLU A 238 -3.62 -7.78 -3.90
C GLU A 238 -2.86 -6.48 -3.67
N ASP A 239 -1.57 -6.55 -3.34
CA ASP A 239 -0.69 -5.38 -3.13
C ASP A 239 -0.63 -4.52 -4.40
N ILE A 240 -0.51 -5.17 -5.56
CA ILE A 240 -0.56 -4.50 -6.87
C ILE A 240 -1.89 -3.77 -7.12
N MET A 241 -3.01 -4.36 -6.71
CA MET A 241 -4.33 -3.73 -6.89
C MET A 241 -4.49 -2.49 -6.01
N GLU A 242 -3.98 -2.52 -4.80
CA GLU A 242 -3.97 -1.39 -3.88
C GLU A 242 -3.15 -0.23 -4.46
N ILE A 243 -1.92 -0.49 -4.89
CA ILE A 243 -1.04 0.51 -5.52
C ILE A 243 -1.71 1.17 -6.74
N ILE A 244 -2.40 0.37 -7.58
CA ILE A 244 -3.12 0.91 -8.74
C ILE A 244 -4.29 1.79 -8.31
N GLN A 245 -5.00 1.44 -7.25
CA GLN A 245 -6.11 2.24 -6.73
C GLN A 245 -5.61 3.57 -6.17
N ASP A 246 -4.54 3.57 -5.42
CA ASP A 246 -3.92 4.78 -4.86
C ASP A 246 -3.44 5.73 -5.95
N ASP A 247 -2.82 5.22 -7.01
CA ASP A 247 -2.40 6.05 -8.16
C ASP A 247 -3.60 6.68 -8.88
N VAL A 248 -4.70 5.93 -9.05
CA VAL A 248 -5.94 6.45 -9.63
C VAL A 248 -6.58 7.51 -8.72
N ASP A 249 -6.66 7.27 -7.44
CA ASP A 249 -7.26 8.19 -6.46
C ASP A 249 -6.40 9.45 -6.30
N SER A 250 -5.09 9.33 -6.28
CA SER A 250 -4.15 10.47 -6.26
C SER A 250 -4.27 11.32 -7.53
N THR A 251 -4.38 10.66 -8.68
CA THR A 251 -4.59 11.33 -9.97
C THR A 251 -5.93 12.06 -10.00
N MET A 252 -7.01 11.46 -9.51
CA MET A 252 -8.32 12.12 -9.42
C MET A 252 -8.30 13.30 -8.46
N ARG A 253 -7.66 13.17 -7.30
CA ARG A 253 -7.48 14.27 -6.33
C ARG A 253 -6.70 15.44 -6.96
N ASN A 254 -5.61 15.16 -7.65
CA ASN A 254 -4.79 16.16 -8.36
C ASN A 254 -5.58 16.90 -9.46
N LEU A 255 -6.39 16.18 -10.24
CA LEU A 255 -7.27 16.78 -11.26
C LEU A 255 -8.36 17.66 -10.65
N ALA A 256 -8.83 17.31 -9.43
CA ALA A 256 -9.78 18.12 -8.68
C ALA A 256 -9.13 19.36 -8.01
N GLY A 257 -7.79 19.51 -8.09
CA GLY A 257 -7.04 20.58 -7.43
C GLY A 257 -7.00 20.46 -5.90
N VAL A 258 -7.17 19.23 -5.40
CA VAL A 258 -7.01 18.86 -3.99
C VAL A 258 -5.62 18.24 -3.87
N SER A 259 -4.74 18.85 -3.05
CA SER A 259 -3.41 18.27 -2.79
C SER A 259 -3.53 17.04 -1.88
N GLN A 260 -2.60 16.10 -1.99
CA GLN A 260 -2.52 14.89 -1.14
C GLN A 260 -2.52 15.23 0.38
N ASP A 261 -2.01 16.40 0.75
CA ASP A 261 -1.95 16.89 2.13
C ASP A 261 -3.28 17.47 2.66
N GLU A 262 -4.36 17.48 1.88
CA GLU A 262 -5.67 17.95 2.37
C GLU A 262 -6.46 16.80 2.97
N GLU A 263 -6.31 16.56 4.27
CA GLU A 263 -7.24 15.73 5.06
C GLU A 263 -8.71 16.08 4.73
N LEU A 264 -9.54 15.07 4.49
CA LEU A 264 -11.00 15.22 4.29
C LEU A 264 -11.67 16.08 5.36
N PHE A 265 -11.04 16.20 6.53
CA PHE A 265 -11.50 16.94 7.70
C PHE A 265 -10.56 18.06 8.13
N ALA A 266 -9.63 18.51 7.24
CA ALA A 266 -8.77 19.65 7.55
C ALA A 266 -9.59 20.88 7.99
N PRO A 267 -9.08 21.70 8.93
CA PRO A 267 -9.78 22.91 9.35
C PRO A 267 -10.14 23.78 8.14
N ILE A 268 -11.40 24.22 8.03
CA ILE A 268 -11.94 24.99 6.90
C ILE A 268 -11.01 26.14 6.46
N LEU A 269 -10.28 26.74 7.39
CA LEU A 269 -9.32 27.81 7.13
C LEU A 269 -8.07 27.35 6.37
N THR A 270 -7.60 26.13 6.60
CA THR A 270 -6.41 25.54 5.93
C THR A 270 -6.75 25.20 4.49
N SER A 271 -7.84 24.46 4.28
CA SER A 271 -8.35 24.11 2.96
C SER A 271 -8.76 25.38 2.16
N ALA A 272 -9.34 26.39 2.82
CA ALA A 272 -9.68 27.67 2.19
C ALA A 272 -8.43 28.43 1.75
N LYS A 273 -7.32 28.35 2.50
CA LYS A 273 -6.06 29.02 2.14
C LYS A 273 -5.39 28.35 0.93
N SER A 274 -5.32 27.03 0.90
CA SER A 274 -4.77 26.25 -0.24
C SER A 274 -5.58 26.52 -1.50
N ARG A 275 -6.90 26.39 -1.43
CA ARG A 275 -7.80 26.70 -2.56
C ARG A 275 -7.75 28.14 -3.00
N SER A 276 -7.51 29.09 -2.08
CA SER A 276 -7.37 30.51 -2.43
C SER A 276 -6.14 30.77 -3.28
N ILE A 277 -5.04 30.08 -3.07
CA ILE A 277 -3.82 30.21 -3.88
C ILE A 277 -4.08 29.69 -5.30
N TRP A 278 -4.68 28.51 -5.42
CA TRP A 278 -5.02 27.92 -6.72
C TRP A 278 -6.03 28.78 -7.49
N LEU A 279 -7.11 29.25 -6.82
CA LEU A 279 -8.08 30.19 -7.40
C LEU A 279 -7.42 31.52 -7.79
N GLY A 280 -6.45 32.00 -7.01
CA GLY A 280 -5.69 33.21 -7.31
C GLY A 280 -4.85 33.06 -8.58
N ILE A 281 -4.18 31.92 -8.75
CA ILE A 281 -3.41 31.63 -9.97
C ILE A 281 -4.33 31.53 -11.18
N ASN A 282 -5.46 30.83 -11.06
CA ASN A 282 -6.46 30.75 -12.13
C ASN A 282 -7.06 32.13 -12.49
N LEU A 283 -7.33 32.95 -11.48
CA LEU A 283 -7.82 34.30 -11.71
C LEU A 283 -6.76 35.17 -12.43
N CYS A 284 -5.49 35.07 -12.05
CA CYS A 284 -4.40 35.78 -12.73
C CYS A 284 -4.24 35.35 -14.19
N THR A 285 -4.31 34.04 -14.47
CA THR A 285 -4.27 33.49 -15.83
C THR A 285 -5.47 33.95 -16.66
N ALA A 286 -6.66 33.97 -16.08
CA ALA A 286 -7.87 34.47 -16.74
C ALA A 286 -7.77 36.00 -17.07
N LEU A 287 -7.23 36.79 -16.13
CA LEU A 287 -7.01 38.20 -16.32
C LEU A 287 -5.94 38.47 -17.40
N LEU A 288 -4.86 37.69 -17.44
CA LEU A 288 -3.85 37.75 -18.50
C LEU A 288 -4.44 37.42 -19.86
N ALA A 289 -5.23 36.34 -19.94
CA ALA A 289 -5.94 35.97 -21.17
C ALA A 289 -6.90 37.08 -21.61
N ALA A 290 -7.66 37.66 -20.69
CA ALA A 290 -8.57 38.76 -20.98
C ALA A 290 -7.82 40.04 -21.46
N ALA A 291 -6.66 40.34 -20.88
CA ALA A 291 -5.81 41.48 -21.32
C ALA A 291 -5.24 41.25 -22.71
N VAL A 292 -4.80 40.05 -23.06
CA VAL A 292 -4.35 39.69 -24.40
C VAL A 292 -5.49 39.81 -25.41
N ILE A 293 -6.67 39.27 -25.08
CA ILE A 293 -7.86 39.32 -25.91
C ILE A 293 -8.31 40.78 -26.15
N GLY A 294 -8.23 41.62 -25.10
CA GLY A 294 -8.55 43.06 -25.22
C GLY A 294 -7.70 43.83 -26.23
N GLN A 295 -6.45 43.42 -26.48
CA GLN A 295 -5.61 44.01 -27.52
C GLN A 295 -6.11 43.70 -28.94
N PHE A 296 -6.90 42.67 -29.11
CA PHE A 296 -7.49 42.24 -30.39
C PHE A 296 -8.95 42.64 -30.55
N GLU A 297 -9.49 43.52 -29.69
CA GLU A 297 -10.89 43.94 -29.67
C GLU A 297 -11.36 44.48 -31.04
N ALA A 298 -10.51 45.25 -31.74
CA ALA A 298 -10.82 45.78 -33.07
C ALA A 298 -10.96 44.69 -34.15
N VAL A 299 -10.33 43.53 -33.96
CA VAL A 299 -10.43 42.40 -34.89
C VAL A 299 -11.67 41.54 -34.52
N LEU A 300 -11.92 41.35 -33.21
CA LEU A 300 -13.07 40.62 -32.70
C LEU A 300 -14.40 41.29 -33.03
N ALA A 301 -14.46 42.62 -33.01
CA ALA A 301 -15.65 43.41 -33.42
C ALA A 301 -16.04 43.20 -34.89
N LYS A 302 -15.13 42.76 -35.74
CA LYS A 302 -15.39 42.47 -37.14
C LYS A 302 -15.93 41.06 -37.41
N VAL A 303 -15.81 40.15 -36.48
CA VAL A 303 -16.23 38.74 -36.62
C VAL A 303 -17.04 38.32 -35.42
N VAL A 304 -18.33 38.59 -35.43
CA VAL A 304 -19.27 38.29 -34.32
C VAL A 304 -19.26 36.83 -33.93
N ALA A 305 -18.99 35.90 -34.86
CA ALA A 305 -18.89 34.46 -34.59
C ALA A 305 -17.74 34.10 -33.63
N LEU A 306 -16.64 34.88 -33.60
CA LEU A 306 -15.52 34.63 -32.66
C LEU A 306 -15.86 35.00 -31.22
N ALA A 307 -16.73 35.99 -31.01
CA ALA A 307 -17.18 36.39 -29.67
C ALA A 307 -18.02 35.31 -28.97
N ILE A 308 -18.74 34.50 -29.74
CA ILE A 308 -19.53 33.37 -29.22
C ILE A 308 -18.64 32.18 -28.78
N LEU A 309 -17.48 31.99 -29.42
CA LEU A 309 -16.52 30.94 -29.10
C LEU A 309 -15.61 31.26 -27.89
N MET A 310 -15.52 32.53 -27.49
CA MET A 310 -14.69 32.99 -26.39
C MET A 310 -14.93 32.26 -25.06
N PRO A 311 -16.18 32.11 -24.57
CA PRO A 311 -16.46 31.37 -23.32
C PRO A 311 -16.09 29.90 -23.42
N VAL A 312 -16.22 29.31 -24.62
CA VAL A 312 -15.92 27.88 -24.83
C VAL A 312 -14.40 27.65 -24.76
N VAL A 313 -13.59 28.50 -25.38
CA VAL A 313 -12.12 28.40 -25.33
C VAL A 313 -11.59 28.71 -23.95
N ALA A 314 -12.19 29.66 -23.22
CA ALA A 314 -11.81 29.98 -21.86
C ALA A 314 -12.14 28.79 -20.89
N SER A 315 -13.24 28.08 -21.10
CA SER A 315 -13.61 26.90 -20.27
C SER A 315 -12.75 25.67 -20.58
N MET A 316 -12.24 25.53 -21.81
CA MET A 316 -11.32 24.44 -22.17
C MET A 316 -9.89 24.65 -21.71
N GLY A 317 -9.49 25.89 -21.40
CA GLY A 317 -8.15 26.20 -20.87
C GLY A 317 -8.07 26.23 -19.34
N GLY A 318 -9.16 25.96 -18.65
CA GLY A 318 -9.25 25.94 -17.19
C GLY A 318 -9.48 24.53 -16.62
N ILE A 319 -9.26 23.48 -17.43
CA ILE A 319 -9.25 22.07 -17.00
C ILE A 319 -7.81 21.62 -16.90
#